data_516b05c9d104a6e30b9360e586f79b96
#
_entry.id   516b05c9d104a6e30b9360e586f79b96
#
_cell.length_a   1.000
_cell.length_b   1.000
_cell.length_c   1.000
_cell.angle_alpha   90.00
_cell.angle_beta   90.00
_cell.angle_gamma   90.00
#
_symmetry.space_group_name_H-M   'P 1'
#
loop_
_entity.id
_entity.type
_entity.pdbx_description
1 polymer ?
#
loop_
_entity_poly.entity_id
_entity_poly.type
_entity_poly.pdbx_seq_one_letter_code
_entity_poly.pdbx_strand_id
1 'polypeptide(L)'
;MENQKSLYIFKLFSLIRKVQGLKSQSFKDMNANGIKTAIFLTLIYEKGVSQSMIVEKMAVAKQTINNIIMELCEKEYVKTVTDESDKRLKILVLTEKGKQYARNYLNPLIEFNAKLYDRLGEEKIKKMADDFSELAEILMEVNREVI
;
A
#
# COMPACT_ATOMS: atom_id res chain seq x y z
N MET A 1 -13.43 -19.96 -28.69
CA MET A 1 -12.23 -20.07 -27.82
C MET A 1 -11.72 -18.72 -27.33
N GLU A 2 -11.60 -17.72 -28.17
CA GLU A 2 -11.08 -16.37 -27.78
C GLU A 2 -12.00 -15.66 -26.76
N ASN A 3 -13.31 -15.77 -26.92
CA ASN A 3 -14.30 -15.19 -26.03
C ASN A 3 -14.27 -15.78 -24.59
N GLN A 4 -13.85 -17.03 -24.44
CA GLN A 4 -13.80 -17.69 -23.13
C GLN A 4 -12.60 -17.24 -22.30
N LYS A 5 -11.45 -17.01 -22.93
CA LYS A 5 -10.24 -16.46 -22.26
C LYS A 5 -10.52 -15.07 -21.69
N SER A 6 -11.10 -14.20 -22.51
CA SER A 6 -11.48 -12.84 -22.10
C SER A 6 -12.48 -12.86 -20.94
N LEU A 7 -13.42 -13.80 -20.92
CA LEU A 7 -14.41 -13.95 -19.85
C LEU A 7 -13.76 -14.31 -18.50
N TYR A 8 -12.77 -15.22 -18.49
CA TYR A 8 -12.05 -15.58 -17.27
C TYR A 8 -11.27 -14.39 -16.70
N ILE A 9 -10.57 -13.64 -17.54
CA ILE A 9 -9.84 -12.44 -17.15
C ILE A 9 -10.79 -11.37 -16.63
N PHE A 10 -11.91 -11.12 -17.32
CA PHE A 10 -12.93 -10.19 -16.86
C PHE A 10 -13.49 -10.58 -15.48
N LYS A 11 -13.77 -11.87 -15.25
CA LYS A 11 -14.24 -12.37 -13.95
C LYS A 11 -13.22 -12.14 -12.84
N LEU A 12 -11.93 -12.41 -13.11
CA LEU A 12 -10.85 -12.17 -12.17
C LEU A 12 -10.80 -10.69 -11.73
N PHE A 13 -10.76 -9.75 -12.69
CA PHE A 13 -10.72 -8.32 -12.36
C PHE A 13 -12.02 -7.82 -11.71
N SER A 14 -13.17 -8.42 -12.02
CA SER A 14 -14.42 -8.11 -11.34
C SER A 14 -14.41 -8.51 -9.88
N LEU A 15 -13.82 -9.67 -9.55
CA LEU A 15 -13.63 -10.12 -8.17
C LEU A 15 -12.65 -9.23 -7.41
N ILE A 16 -11.52 -8.86 -8.01
CA ILE A 16 -10.55 -7.92 -7.43
C ILE A 16 -11.24 -6.59 -7.10
N ARG A 17 -12.00 -6.03 -8.03
CA ARG A 17 -12.77 -4.79 -7.82
C ARG A 17 -13.80 -4.93 -6.68
N LYS A 18 -14.50 -6.06 -6.61
CA LYS A 18 -15.44 -6.35 -5.53
C LYS A 18 -14.75 -6.37 -4.17
N VAL A 19 -13.61 -7.05 -4.06
CA VAL A 19 -12.81 -7.12 -2.82
C VAL A 19 -12.35 -5.72 -2.40
N GLN A 20 -11.84 -4.92 -3.34
CA GLN A 20 -11.44 -3.53 -3.08
C GLN A 20 -12.62 -2.67 -2.60
N GLY A 21 -13.79 -2.81 -3.22
CA GLY A 21 -15.00 -2.10 -2.83
C GLY A 21 -15.47 -2.47 -1.41
N LEU A 22 -15.46 -3.77 -1.06
CA LEU A 22 -15.81 -4.23 0.29
C LEU A 22 -14.82 -3.72 1.35
N LYS A 23 -13.52 -3.78 1.06
CA LYS A 23 -12.49 -3.21 1.93
C LYS A 23 -12.71 -1.70 2.13
N SER A 24 -13.04 -0.99 1.05
CA SER A 24 -13.33 0.45 1.09
C SER A 24 -14.54 0.78 1.97
N GLN A 25 -15.61 0.00 1.88
CA GLN A 25 -16.80 0.20 2.72
C GLN A 25 -16.54 -0.02 4.21
N SER A 26 -15.63 -0.96 4.55
CA SER A 26 -15.28 -1.28 5.95
C SER A 26 -14.54 -0.14 6.65
N PHE A 27 -13.94 0.79 5.90
CA PHE A 27 -13.09 1.87 6.43
C PHE A 27 -13.42 3.21 5.79
N LYS A 28 -14.70 3.61 5.75
CA LYS A 28 -15.13 4.85 5.09
C LYS A 28 -14.32 6.08 5.52
N ASP A 29 -14.03 6.20 6.81
CA ASP A 29 -13.29 7.32 7.37
C ASP A 29 -11.77 7.24 7.15
N MET A 30 -11.22 6.02 7.06
CA MET A 30 -9.80 5.78 6.75
C MET A 30 -9.52 5.76 5.25
N ASN A 31 -10.50 5.34 4.44
CA ASN A 31 -10.36 5.19 2.99
C ASN A 31 -10.35 6.51 2.22
N ALA A 32 -10.74 7.61 2.83
CA ALA A 32 -10.49 8.91 2.22
C ALA A 32 -8.99 9.11 1.91
N ASN A 33 -8.10 8.27 2.48
CA ASN A 33 -6.67 8.33 2.24
C ASN A 33 -5.94 6.97 2.35
N GLY A 34 -6.33 5.98 1.53
CA GLY A 34 -5.67 4.67 1.46
C GLY A 34 -4.16 4.76 1.24
N ILE A 35 -3.70 5.79 0.51
CA ILE A 35 -2.30 6.10 0.29
C ILE A 35 -1.62 6.52 1.61
N LYS A 36 -2.25 7.38 2.41
CA LYS A 36 -1.74 7.78 3.72
C LYS A 36 -1.61 6.60 4.67
N THR A 37 -2.59 5.69 4.66
CA THR A 37 -2.55 4.43 5.40
C THR A 37 -1.34 3.59 4.99
N ALA A 38 -1.13 3.41 3.68
CA ALA A 38 -0.01 2.65 3.16
C ALA A 38 1.34 3.31 3.50
N ILE A 39 1.45 4.64 3.45
CA ILE A 39 2.65 5.37 3.87
C ILE A 39 2.96 5.08 5.35
N PHE A 40 1.99 5.19 6.25
CA PHE A 40 2.22 4.91 7.66
C PHE A 40 2.65 3.46 7.90
N LEU A 41 2.00 2.48 7.25
CA LEU A 41 2.40 1.08 7.36
C LEU A 41 3.83 0.87 6.87
N THR A 42 4.20 1.44 5.72
CA THR A 42 5.56 1.36 5.19
C THR A 42 6.58 1.95 6.18
N LEU A 43 6.32 3.14 6.73
CA LEU A 43 7.23 3.78 7.69
C LEU A 43 7.31 3.07 9.06
N ILE A 44 6.31 2.26 9.42
CA ILE A 44 6.32 1.46 10.65
C ILE A 44 7.11 0.17 10.46
N TYR A 45 6.92 -0.52 9.35
CA TYR A 45 7.44 -1.86 9.14
C TYR A 45 8.77 -1.90 8.39
N GLU A 46 9.16 -0.84 7.69
CA GLU A 46 10.37 -0.79 6.89
C GLU A 46 11.34 0.28 7.38
N LYS A 47 12.64 0.01 7.21
CA LYS A 47 13.73 0.97 7.52
C LYS A 47 14.28 1.58 6.25
N GLY A 48 14.87 2.77 6.36
CA GLY A 48 15.55 3.42 5.24
C GLY A 48 14.62 3.83 4.10
N VAL A 49 13.35 4.11 4.39
CA VAL A 49 12.33 4.41 3.38
C VAL A 49 12.54 5.81 2.81
N SER A 50 12.88 5.90 1.53
CA SER A 50 12.88 7.16 0.80
C SER A 50 11.52 7.44 0.15
N GLN A 51 11.27 8.69 -0.20
CA GLN A 51 10.05 9.07 -0.92
C GLN A 51 9.94 8.39 -2.29
N SER A 52 11.06 8.19 -3.00
CA SER A 52 11.09 7.48 -4.28
C SER A 52 10.66 6.02 -4.14
N MET A 53 11.08 5.34 -3.09
CA MET A 53 10.62 3.97 -2.80
C MET A 53 9.11 3.90 -2.57
N ILE A 54 8.53 4.89 -1.89
CA ILE A 54 7.08 4.95 -1.70
C ILE A 54 6.36 5.12 -3.03
N VAL A 55 6.84 6.01 -3.90
CA VAL A 55 6.26 6.24 -5.24
C VAL A 55 6.28 4.96 -6.07
N GLU A 56 7.42 4.28 -6.12
CA GLU A 56 7.59 3.03 -6.85
C GLU A 56 6.65 1.93 -6.34
N LYS A 57 6.60 1.77 -5.02
CA LYS A 57 5.83 0.71 -4.37
C LYS A 57 4.32 0.87 -4.51
N MET A 58 3.82 2.11 -4.58
CA MET A 58 2.39 2.39 -4.58
C MET A 58 1.77 2.54 -5.96
N ALA A 59 2.58 2.61 -7.02
CA ALA A 59 2.14 2.86 -8.40
C ALA A 59 1.15 4.05 -8.52
N VAL A 60 1.42 5.11 -7.75
CA VAL A 60 0.61 6.33 -7.67
C VAL A 60 1.44 7.50 -8.17
N ALA A 61 0.79 8.51 -8.75
CA ALA A 61 1.45 9.71 -9.25
C ALA A 61 2.34 10.35 -8.17
N LYS A 62 3.60 10.65 -8.51
CA LYS A 62 4.60 11.25 -7.62
C LYS A 62 4.07 12.49 -6.90
N GLN A 63 3.29 13.33 -7.61
CA GLN A 63 2.72 14.54 -7.03
C GLN A 63 1.75 14.25 -5.88
N THR A 64 0.94 13.19 -5.99
CA THR A 64 0.03 12.77 -4.91
C THR A 64 0.80 12.37 -3.67
N ILE A 65 1.87 11.57 -3.82
CA ILE A 65 2.74 11.17 -2.71
C ILE A 65 3.41 12.39 -2.09
N ASN A 66 3.94 13.31 -2.91
CA ASN A 66 4.56 14.55 -2.43
C ASN A 66 3.61 15.35 -1.54
N ASN A 67 2.38 15.58 -2.00
CA ASN A 67 1.41 16.38 -1.26
C ASN A 67 1.08 15.76 0.11
N ILE A 68 0.93 14.43 0.15
CA ILE A 68 0.65 13.73 1.42
C ILE A 68 1.86 13.80 2.36
N ILE A 69 3.07 13.58 1.86
CA ILE A 69 4.29 13.65 2.69
C ILE A 69 4.49 15.07 3.22
N MET A 70 4.27 16.10 2.41
CA MET A 70 4.32 17.50 2.85
C MET A 70 3.33 17.76 3.98
N GLU A 71 2.07 17.34 3.83
CA GLU A 71 1.06 17.45 4.88
C GLU A 71 1.50 16.77 6.18
N LEU A 72 2.08 15.56 6.07
CA LEU A 72 2.56 14.82 7.24
C LEU A 72 3.77 15.49 7.91
N CYS A 73 4.65 16.13 7.13
CA CYS A 73 5.78 16.90 7.65
C CYS A 73 5.31 18.19 8.32
N GLU A 74 4.38 18.94 7.73
CA GLU A 74 3.78 20.14 8.31
C GLU A 74 3.09 19.87 9.65
N LYS A 75 2.45 18.71 9.78
CA LYS A 75 1.85 18.25 11.04
C LYS A 75 2.84 17.65 12.02
N GLU A 76 4.13 17.63 11.66
CA GLU A 76 5.22 17.03 12.44
C GLU A 76 5.03 15.54 12.75
N TYR A 77 4.28 14.81 11.92
CA TYR A 77 4.16 13.36 12.04
C TYR A 77 5.31 12.60 11.40
N VAL A 78 5.87 13.18 10.33
CA VAL A 78 7.00 12.65 9.59
C VAL A 78 8.10 13.71 9.52
N LYS A 79 9.33 13.29 9.54
CA LYS A 79 10.50 14.14 9.25
C LYS A 79 11.40 13.45 8.26
N THR A 80 12.16 14.26 7.52
CA THR A 80 13.22 13.78 6.63
C THR A 80 14.54 13.82 7.38
N VAL A 81 15.28 12.71 7.33
CA VAL A 81 16.65 12.62 7.86
C VAL A 81 17.59 12.12 6.78
N THR A 82 18.88 12.40 6.93
CA THR A 82 19.90 11.83 6.05
C THR A 82 20.19 10.40 6.48
N ASP A 83 20.27 9.47 5.53
CA ASP A 83 20.65 8.10 5.81
C ASP A 83 22.08 8.02 6.36
N GLU A 84 22.31 7.16 7.36
CA GLU A 84 23.63 7.02 7.99
C GLU A 84 24.63 6.33 7.09
N SER A 85 24.19 5.43 6.22
CA SER A 85 25.02 4.65 5.31
C SER A 85 25.27 5.36 3.98
N ASP A 86 24.31 6.16 3.50
CA ASP A 86 24.45 7.00 2.29
C ASP A 86 23.95 8.42 2.56
N LYS A 87 24.89 9.34 2.78
CA LYS A 87 24.62 10.75 3.06
C LYS A 87 23.89 11.50 1.92
N ARG A 88 23.79 10.92 0.74
CA ARG A 88 23.04 11.47 -0.38
C ARG A 88 21.56 11.11 -0.32
N LEU A 89 21.24 10.06 0.41
CA LEU A 89 19.88 9.54 0.53
C LEU A 89 19.14 10.26 1.65
N LYS A 90 17.96 10.78 1.33
CA LYS A 90 17.00 11.32 2.29
C LYS A 90 15.93 10.28 2.58
N ILE A 91 15.81 9.92 3.84
CA ILE A 91 14.81 8.94 4.31
C ILE A 91 13.75 9.62 5.18
N LEU A 92 12.57 9.05 5.15
CA LEU A 92 11.41 9.50 5.93
C LEU A 92 11.33 8.67 7.21
N VAL A 93 11.13 9.34 8.32
CA VAL A 93 10.95 8.68 9.63
C VAL A 93 9.78 9.29 10.38
N LEU A 94 9.08 8.46 11.13
CA LEU A 94 8.03 8.93 12.05
C LEU A 94 8.66 9.63 13.25
N THR A 95 8.13 10.78 13.61
CA THR A 95 8.40 11.42 14.92
C THR A 95 7.67 10.65 16.04
N GLU A 96 7.94 10.95 17.30
CA GLU A 96 7.16 10.35 18.40
C GLU A 96 5.67 10.72 18.31
N LYS A 97 5.36 11.97 17.96
CA LYS A 97 4.01 12.45 17.66
C LYS A 97 3.39 11.67 16.50
N GLY A 98 4.18 11.41 15.45
CA GLY A 98 3.76 10.63 14.28
C GLY A 98 3.49 9.16 14.62
N LYS A 99 4.32 8.54 15.43
CA LYS A 99 4.11 7.15 15.89
C LYS A 99 2.82 7.01 16.70
N GLN A 100 2.55 7.94 17.60
CA GLN A 100 1.32 7.94 18.40
C GLN A 100 0.09 8.16 17.51
N TYR A 101 0.14 9.13 16.60
CA TYR A 101 -0.92 9.38 15.64
C TYR A 101 -1.18 8.17 14.74
N ALA A 102 -0.11 7.57 14.18
CA ALA A 102 -0.21 6.41 13.30
C ALA A 102 -0.82 5.19 14.00
N ARG A 103 -0.45 4.92 15.27
CA ARG A 103 -1.07 3.85 16.06
C ARG A 103 -2.59 4.04 16.19
N ASN A 104 -3.02 5.22 16.62
CA ASN A 104 -4.45 5.51 16.79
C ASN A 104 -5.20 5.45 15.45
N TYR A 105 -4.60 5.98 14.39
CA TYR A 105 -5.15 5.99 13.04
C TYR A 105 -5.29 4.59 12.45
N LEU A 106 -4.31 3.70 12.69
CA LEU A 106 -4.27 2.35 12.12
C LEU A 106 -4.99 1.30 12.99
N ASN A 107 -5.31 1.59 14.25
CA ASN A 107 -5.86 0.60 15.18
C ASN A 107 -7.10 -0.14 14.63
N PRO A 108 -8.13 0.54 14.04
CA PRO A 108 -9.28 -0.16 13.47
C PRO A 108 -8.90 -1.11 12.31
N LEU A 109 -7.89 -0.73 11.52
CA LEU A 109 -7.38 -1.57 10.44
C LEU A 109 -6.64 -2.80 10.98
N ILE A 110 -5.84 -2.61 12.01
CA ILE A 110 -5.09 -3.70 12.66
C ILE A 110 -6.07 -4.73 13.25
N GLU A 111 -7.11 -4.28 13.95
CA GLU A 111 -8.14 -5.16 14.50
C GLU A 111 -8.92 -5.91 13.40
N PHE A 112 -9.27 -5.23 12.33
CA PHE A 112 -9.92 -5.86 11.17
C PHE A 112 -9.01 -6.91 10.52
N ASN A 113 -7.75 -6.56 10.30
CA ASN A 113 -6.77 -7.47 9.69
C ASN A 113 -6.54 -8.70 10.57
N ALA A 114 -6.48 -8.56 11.89
CA ALA A 114 -6.38 -9.69 12.80
C ALA A 114 -7.56 -10.66 12.66
N LYS A 115 -8.79 -10.14 12.64
CA LYS A 115 -10.00 -10.96 12.42
C LYS A 115 -10.01 -11.65 11.06
N LEU A 116 -9.51 -10.98 10.03
CA LEU A 116 -9.42 -11.54 8.68
C LEU A 116 -8.35 -12.64 8.61
N TYR A 117 -7.20 -12.40 9.25
CA TYR A 117 -6.11 -13.36 9.36
C TYR A 117 -6.57 -14.64 10.06
N ASP A 118 -7.26 -14.52 11.20
CA ASP A 118 -7.77 -15.67 11.96
C ASP A 118 -8.75 -16.55 11.14
N ARG A 119 -9.51 -15.93 10.24
CA ARG A 119 -10.47 -16.64 9.38
C ARG A 119 -9.86 -17.26 8.14
N LEU A 120 -8.86 -16.63 7.56
CA LEU A 120 -8.22 -17.09 6.32
C LEU A 120 -7.11 -18.11 6.60
N GLY A 121 -6.35 -17.91 7.67
CA GLY A 121 -5.14 -18.65 7.99
C GLY A 121 -3.92 -18.19 7.19
N GLU A 122 -2.75 -18.39 7.78
CA GLU A 122 -1.47 -17.90 7.25
C GLU A 122 -1.14 -18.45 5.86
N GLU A 123 -1.27 -19.76 5.67
CA GLU A 123 -0.93 -20.42 4.40
C GLU A 123 -1.75 -19.87 3.22
N LYS A 124 -3.07 -19.69 3.44
CA LYS A 124 -3.94 -19.15 2.40
C LYS A 124 -3.61 -17.70 2.07
N ILE A 125 -3.27 -16.90 3.08
CA ILE A 125 -2.86 -15.50 2.88
C ILE A 125 -1.57 -15.44 2.07
N LYS A 126 -0.55 -16.24 2.45
CA LYS A 126 0.71 -16.31 1.72
C LYS A 126 0.51 -16.70 0.26
N LYS A 127 -0.24 -17.79 0.02
CA LYS A 127 -0.54 -18.24 -1.34
C LYS A 127 -1.23 -17.16 -2.17
N MET A 128 -2.23 -16.48 -1.63
CA MET A 128 -2.91 -15.39 -2.33
C MET A 128 -1.96 -14.22 -2.63
N ALA A 129 -1.06 -13.88 -1.70
CA ALA A 129 -0.07 -12.83 -1.92
C ALA A 129 0.90 -13.19 -3.05
N ASP A 130 1.37 -14.44 -3.10
CA ASP A 130 2.25 -14.94 -4.16
C ASP A 130 1.52 -14.92 -5.51
N ASP A 131 0.28 -15.44 -5.59
CA ASP A 131 -0.54 -15.44 -6.80
C ASP A 131 -0.78 -14.00 -7.34
N PHE A 132 -0.99 -13.01 -6.44
CA PHE A 132 -1.15 -11.60 -6.83
C PHE A 132 0.18 -10.94 -7.23
N SER A 133 1.29 -11.34 -6.64
CA SER A 133 2.62 -10.86 -7.03
C SER A 133 2.95 -11.29 -8.46
N GLU A 134 2.73 -12.56 -8.76
CA GLU A 134 2.89 -13.12 -10.12
C GLU A 134 1.98 -12.42 -11.13
N LEU A 135 0.70 -12.19 -10.76
CA LEU A 135 -0.23 -11.44 -11.62
C LEU A 135 0.28 -10.03 -11.92
N ALA A 136 0.85 -9.34 -10.92
CA ALA A 136 1.37 -7.99 -11.11
C ALA A 136 2.58 -7.98 -12.06
N GLU A 137 3.49 -8.95 -11.96
CA GLU A 137 4.63 -9.10 -12.87
C GLU A 137 4.17 -9.35 -14.31
N ILE A 138 3.26 -10.30 -14.52
CA ILE A 138 2.68 -10.60 -15.83
C ILE A 138 1.99 -9.37 -16.43
N LEU A 139 1.24 -8.61 -15.63
CA LEU A 139 0.60 -7.37 -16.12
C LEU A 139 1.61 -6.32 -16.56
N MET A 140 2.74 -6.19 -15.86
CA MET A 140 3.82 -5.29 -16.29
C MET A 140 4.46 -5.73 -17.61
N GLU A 141 4.63 -7.01 -17.82
CA GLU A 141 5.15 -7.58 -19.08
C GLU A 141 4.20 -7.33 -20.25
N VAL A 142 2.92 -7.71 -20.10
CA VAL A 142 1.89 -7.51 -21.11
C VAL A 142 1.72 -6.04 -21.48
N ASN A 143 1.77 -5.13 -20.51
CA ASN A 143 1.69 -3.70 -20.77
C ASN A 143 2.85 -3.19 -21.63
N ARG A 144 4.06 -3.77 -21.51
CA ARG A 144 5.21 -3.41 -22.36
C ARG A 144 5.07 -3.93 -23.81
N GLU A 145 4.33 -5.03 -23.98
CA GLU A 145 4.11 -5.63 -25.31
C GLU A 145 3.01 -4.89 -26.11
N VAL A 146 2.06 -4.27 -25.41
CA VAL A 146 0.85 -3.66 -26.03
C VAL A 146 0.99 -2.15 -26.23
N ILE A 147 1.93 -1.49 -25.54
CA ILE A 147 2.22 -0.05 -25.65
C ILE A 147 3.50 0.18 -26.43
#